data_be1ea8908c217c725a29fa71c78209e1
#
_entry.id   be1ea8908c217c725a29fa71c78209e1
#
_cell.length_a   1.000
_cell.length_b   1.000
_cell.length_c   1.000
_cell.angle_alpha   90.00
_cell.angle_beta   90.00
_cell.angle_gamma   90.00
#
_symmetry.space_group_name_H-M   'P 1'
#
loop_
_entity.id
_entity.type
_entity.pdbx_description
1 polymer ?
#
loop_
_entity_poly.entity_id
_entity_poly.type
_entity_poly.pdbx_seq_one_letter_code
_entity_poly.pdbx_strand_id
1 'polypeptide(L)'
;KDVTALHGAEINEAVSRVVNNGWYLQGAENEKFEKDYSEFVGTKHTIGCANGLDALIWIFRAYVELGVMKPGDEVIVPANTYIATILAITENGLVPVLCEPKPNTLEIDDDRIEGLVTSKTKAIAIVHLYGRIAYTDKIGDICKKYNLKLIEDCAQSHGCRHTDGRVTGSIGDAAGHSFYPG
;
A
#
# COMPACT_ATOMS: atom_id res chain seq x y z
N LYS A 1 18.13 8.51 14.69
CA LYS A 1 19.18 9.42 15.23
C LYS A 1 19.69 10.36 14.13
N ASP A 2 20.03 9.85 12.97
CA ASP A 2 20.60 10.66 11.89
C ASP A 2 19.57 11.58 11.23
N VAL A 3 18.34 11.14 11.03
CA VAL A 3 17.23 11.99 10.55
C VAL A 3 16.99 13.16 11.50
N THR A 4 16.95 12.91 12.81
CA THR A 4 16.78 13.99 13.81
C THR A 4 17.99 14.95 13.81
N ALA A 5 19.19 14.45 13.56
CA ALA A 5 20.37 15.33 13.46
C ALA A 5 20.33 16.26 12.23
N LEU A 6 19.80 15.76 11.11
CA LEU A 6 19.68 16.53 9.87
C LEU A 6 18.50 17.51 9.89
N HIS A 7 17.36 17.09 10.42
CA HIS A 7 16.08 17.82 10.29
C HIS A 7 15.49 18.28 11.63
N GLY A 8 16.28 18.24 12.74
CA GLY A 8 15.78 18.51 14.08
C GLY A 8 15.14 19.90 14.25
N ALA A 9 15.67 20.91 13.59
CA ALA A 9 15.10 22.27 13.65
C ALA A 9 13.71 22.32 13.00
N GLU A 10 13.55 21.75 11.81
CA GLU A 10 12.28 21.68 11.07
C GLU A 10 11.24 20.85 11.80
N ILE A 11 11.67 19.70 12.39
CA ILE A 11 10.81 18.84 13.21
C ILE A 11 10.30 19.58 14.45
N ASN A 12 11.21 20.26 15.18
CA ASN A 12 10.84 21.01 16.37
C ASN A 12 9.89 22.18 16.05
N GLU A 13 10.09 22.83 14.92
CA GLU A 13 9.19 23.90 14.47
C GLU A 13 7.79 23.35 14.18
N ALA A 14 7.67 22.23 13.43
CA ALA A 14 6.39 21.60 13.13
C ALA A 14 5.66 21.13 14.39
N VAL A 15 6.37 20.47 15.32
CA VAL A 15 5.82 20.06 16.62
C VAL A 15 5.34 21.26 17.42
N SER A 16 6.13 22.34 17.47
CA SER A 16 5.77 23.55 18.21
C SER A 16 4.51 24.22 17.66
N ARG A 17 4.33 24.23 16.32
CA ARG A 17 3.09 24.77 15.72
C ARG A 17 1.86 24.00 16.21
N VAL A 18 1.92 22.66 16.24
CA VAL A 18 0.80 21.82 16.72
C VAL A 18 0.54 22.03 18.20
N VAL A 19 1.60 22.02 19.04
CA VAL A 19 1.46 22.21 20.48
C VAL A 19 0.86 23.59 20.83
N ASN A 20 1.33 24.64 20.15
CA ASN A 20 0.89 26.00 20.42
C ASN A 20 -0.55 26.29 19.97
N ASN A 21 -1.03 25.64 18.91
CA ASN A 21 -2.41 25.79 18.46
C ASN A 21 -3.40 24.87 19.17
N GLY A 22 -2.92 23.82 19.86
CA GLY A 22 -3.74 22.87 20.60
C GLY A 22 -4.59 21.92 19.76
N TRP A 23 -4.42 21.89 18.44
CA TRP A 23 -5.18 20.99 17.55
C TRP A 23 -4.31 19.78 17.17
N TYR A 24 -4.45 18.70 17.91
CA TYR A 24 -3.57 17.54 17.84
C TYR A 24 -3.97 16.47 16.85
N LEU A 25 -5.24 16.42 16.40
CA LEU A 25 -5.77 15.38 15.51
C LEU A 25 -6.34 16.02 14.24
N GLN A 26 -5.96 15.46 13.09
CA GLN A 26 -6.49 15.87 11.78
C GLN A 26 -6.45 17.39 11.53
N GLY A 27 -5.39 18.05 12.00
CA GLY A 27 -5.19 19.49 11.82
C GLY A 27 -4.40 19.83 10.56
N ALA A 28 -3.99 21.09 10.45
CA ALA A 28 -3.32 21.64 9.27
C ALA A 28 -2.05 20.91 8.84
N GLU A 29 -1.29 20.36 9.79
CA GLU A 29 -0.08 19.57 9.45
C GLU A 29 -0.45 18.25 8.77
N ASN A 30 -1.56 17.61 9.18
CA ASN A 30 -2.06 16.41 8.52
C ASN A 30 -2.56 16.71 7.09
N GLU A 31 -3.36 17.77 6.92
CA GLU A 31 -3.85 18.19 5.60
C GLU A 31 -2.68 18.53 4.67
N LYS A 32 -1.67 19.23 5.19
CA LYS A 32 -0.45 19.53 4.44
C LYS A 32 0.30 18.27 4.04
N PHE A 33 0.47 17.31 4.96
CA PHE A 33 1.11 16.04 4.68
C PHE A 33 0.38 15.26 3.58
N GLU A 34 -0.94 15.14 3.68
CA GLU A 34 -1.76 14.43 2.68
C GLU A 34 -1.61 15.03 1.28
N LYS A 35 -1.59 16.37 1.20
CA LYS A 35 -1.38 17.09 -0.05
C LYS A 35 0.03 16.86 -0.61
N ASP A 36 1.05 17.14 0.20
CA ASP A 36 2.44 17.03 -0.22
C ASP A 36 2.80 15.59 -0.62
N TYR A 37 2.24 14.61 0.11
CA TYR A 37 2.48 13.21 -0.19
C TYR A 37 1.76 12.74 -1.46
N SER A 38 0.56 13.25 -1.72
CA SER A 38 -0.14 13.01 -2.99
C SER A 38 0.67 13.52 -4.18
N GLU A 39 1.24 14.72 -4.06
CA GLU A 39 2.11 15.32 -5.08
C GLU A 39 3.40 14.51 -5.27
N PHE A 40 4.02 14.07 -4.17
CA PHE A 40 5.25 13.26 -4.18
C PHE A 40 5.06 11.91 -4.86
N VAL A 41 3.97 11.20 -4.53
CA VAL A 41 3.65 9.88 -5.10
C VAL A 41 3.07 10.01 -6.50
N GLY A 42 2.38 11.10 -6.81
CA GLY A 42 1.66 11.30 -8.06
C GLY A 42 0.25 10.70 -8.04
N THR A 43 -0.39 10.67 -6.88
CA THR A 43 -1.76 10.17 -6.70
C THR A 43 -2.75 11.33 -6.59
N LYS A 44 -4.03 11.03 -6.80
CA LYS A 44 -5.08 12.04 -6.68
C LYS A 44 -5.38 12.41 -5.23
N HIS A 45 -5.30 11.44 -4.34
CA HIS A 45 -5.62 11.59 -2.92
C HIS A 45 -4.65 10.81 -2.05
N THR A 46 -4.33 11.35 -0.89
CA THR A 46 -3.71 10.67 0.24
C THR A 46 -4.59 10.87 1.46
N ILE A 47 -4.71 9.85 2.29
CA ILE A 47 -5.50 9.88 3.51
C ILE A 47 -4.60 9.39 4.65
N GLY A 48 -4.39 10.25 5.65
CA GLY A 48 -3.64 9.89 6.84
C GLY A 48 -4.42 8.91 7.72
N CYS A 49 -3.74 7.87 8.17
CA CYS A 49 -4.26 6.87 9.11
C CYS A 49 -3.21 6.52 10.16
N ALA A 50 -3.55 5.63 11.09
CA ALA A 50 -2.68 5.39 12.24
C ALA A 50 -1.35 4.69 11.89
N ASN A 51 -1.37 3.74 10.96
CA ASN A 51 -0.20 2.95 10.56
C ASN A 51 -0.44 2.24 9.22
N GLY A 52 0.60 1.53 8.71
CA GLY A 52 0.51 0.83 7.43
C GLY A 52 -0.47 -0.36 7.41
N LEU A 53 -0.64 -1.06 8.53
CA LEU A 53 -1.65 -2.12 8.63
C LEU A 53 -3.06 -1.54 8.51
N ASP A 54 -3.35 -0.47 9.24
CA ASP A 54 -4.64 0.22 9.16
C ASP A 54 -4.89 0.78 7.76
N ALA A 55 -3.86 1.30 7.08
CA ALA A 55 -3.97 1.74 5.70
C ALA A 55 -4.52 0.61 4.79
N LEU A 56 -3.92 -0.58 4.87
CA LEU A 56 -4.36 -1.73 4.08
C LEU A 56 -5.73 -2.23 4.52
N ILE A 57 -6.03 -2.29 5.82
CA ILE A 57 -7.36 -2.65 6.34
C ILE A 57 -8.43 -1.73 5.75
N TRP A 58 -8.21 -0.42 5.78
CA TRP A 58 -9.17 0.56 5.27
C TRP A 58 -9.35 0.50 3.76
N ILE A 59 -8.31 0.17 2.99
CA ILE A 59 -8.42 -0.07 1.54
C ILE A 59 -9.40 -1.23 1.26
N PHE A 60 -9.18 -2.40 1.89
CA PHE A 60 -10.06 -3.54 1.70
C PHE A 60 -11.47 -3.27 2.24
N ARG A 61 -11.58 -2.59 3.38
CA ARG A 61 -12.87 -2.18 3.94
C ARG A 61 -13.64 -1.28 2.98
N ALA A 62 -12.98 -0.30 2.39
CA ALA A 62 -13.61 0.58 1.41
C ALA A 62 -14.16 -0.20 0.20
N TYR A 63 -13.41 -1.18 -0.31
CA TYR A 63 -13.92 -2.02 -1.41
C TYR A 63 -15.09 -2.90 -0.99
N VAL A 64 -15.14 -3.37 0.26
CA VAL A 64 -16.30 -4.10 0.78
C VAL A 64 -17.52 -3.18 0.91
N GLU A 65 -17.38 -2.00 1.49
CA GLU A 65 -18.46 -1.03 1.65
C GLU A 65 -18.99 -0.51 0.29
N LEU A 66 -18.12 -0.39 -0.70
CA LEU A 66 -18.50 -0.02 -2.08
C LEU A 66 -19.14 -1.17 -2.87
N GLY A 67 -19.24 -2.37 -2.29
CA GLY A 67 -19.80 -3.54 -2.97
C GLY A 67 -18.93 -4.12 -4.08
N VAL A 68 -17.66 -3.72 -4.16
CA VAL A 68 -16.66 -4.28 -5.10
C VAL A 68 -16.20 -5.66 -4.64
N MET A 69 -16.10 -5.83 -3.34
CA MET A 69 -15.74 -7.08 -2.67
C MET A 69 -16.79 -7.44 -1.60
N LYS A 70 -16.81 -8.69 -1.17
CA LYS A 70 -17.65 -9.17 -0.06
C LYS A 70 -16.90 -10.25 0.72
N PRO A 71 -17.26 -10.52 1.98
CA PRO A 71 -16.69 -11.62 2.74
C PRO A 71 -16.70 -12.93 1.96
N GLY A 72 -15.56 -13.65 1.99
CA GLY A 72 -15.32 -14.88 1.23
C GLY A 72 -14.76 -14.67 -0.18
N ASP A 73 -14.67 -13.43 -0.67
CA ASP A 73 -13.90 -13.15 -1.89
C ASP A 73 -12.38 -13.27 -1.65
N GLU A 74 -11.64 -13.58 -2.71
CA GLU A 74 -10.24 -13.93 -2.65
C GLU A 74 -9.34 -12.77 -3.07
N VAL A 75 -8.19 -12.63 -2.38
CA VAL A 75 -7.12 -11.69 -2.71
C VAL A 75 -5.82 -12.47 -2.87
N ILE A 76 -5.21 -12.44 -4.05
CA ILE A 76 -3.91 -13.06 -4.29
C ILE A 76 -2.83 -12.17 -3.67
N VAL A 77 -1.94 -12.77 -2.88
CA VAL A 77 -0.91 -12.06 -2.09
C VAL A 77 0.39 -12.89 -2.05
N PRO A 78 1.60 -12.27 -2.02
CA PRO A 78 2.83 -13.03 -1.94
C PRO A 78 2.93 -13.81 -0.62
N ALA A 79 3.37 -15.07 -0.69
CA ALA A 79 3.45 -15.98 0.47
C ALA A 79 4.53 -15.56 1.49
N ASN A 80 5.50 -14.76 1.08
CA ASN A 80 6.61 -14.28 1.90
C ASN A 80 6.44 -12.83 2.40
N THR A 81 5.22 -12.27 2.30
CA THR A 81 4.96 -10.92 2.81
C THR A 81 5.05 -10.85 4.34
N TYR A 82 5.24 -9.64 4.87
CA TYR A 82 5.02 -9.39 6.28
C TYR A 82 3.54 -9.65 6.63
N ILE A 83 3.29 -10.23 7.80
CA ILE A 83 1.95 -10.69 8.22
C ILE A 83 0.85 -9.61 8.12
N ALA A 84 1.20 -8.33 8.19
CA ALA A 84 0.26 -7.21 8.13
C ALA A 84 -0.59 -7.24 6.85
N THR A 85 0.01 -7.55 5.68
CA THR A 85 -0.72 -7.61 4.40
C THR A 85 -1.80 -8.70 4.44
N ILE A 86 -1.48 -9.86 5.03
CA ILE A 86 -2.42 -10.98 5.19
C ILE A 86 -3.53 -10.63 6.20
N LEU A 87 -3.16 -10.03 7.35
CA LEU A 87 -4.12 -9.62 8.37
C LEU A 87 -5.12 -8.59 7.82
N ALA A 88 -4.66 -7.63 7.01
CA ALA A 88 -5.54 -6.64 6.40
C ALA A 88 -6.63 -7.28 5.52
N ILE A 89 -6.32 -8.38 4.83
CA ILE A 89 -7.26 -9.15 4.03
C ILE A 89 -8.26 -9.87 4.95
N THR A 90 -7.76 -10.61 5.95
CA THR A 90 -8.61 -11.45 6.83
C THR A 90 -9.51 -10.64 7.75
N GLU A 91 -9.08 -9.47 8.24
CA GLU A 91 -9.88 -8.55 9.06
C GLU A 91 -11.15 -8.07 8.33
N ASN A 92 -11.15 -8.10 7.01
CA ASN A 92 -12.31 -7.75 6.18
C ASN A 92 -13.14 -8.98 5.74
N GLY A 93 -12.86 -10.15 6.32
CA GLY A 93 -13.53 -11.39 5.96
C GLY A 93 -13.18 -11.91 4.56
N LEU A 94 -12.13 -11.33 3.93
CA LEU A 94 -11.59 -11.78 2.65
C LEU A 94 -10.63 -12.96 2.85
N VAL A 95 -10.38 -13.71 1.79
CA VAL A 95 -9.56 -14.92 1.82
C VAL A 95 -8.23 -14.65 1.12
N PRO A 96 -7.08 -14.68 1.82
CA PRO A 96 -5.77 -14.56 1.19
C PRO A 96 -5.43 -15.84 0.41
N VAL A 97 -5.11 -15.70 -0.88
CA VAL A 97 -4.61 -16.77 -1.73
C VAL A 97 -3.10 -16.56 -1.91
N LEU A 98 -2.31 -17.43 -1.31
CA LEU A 98 -0.86 -17.27 -1.28
C LEU A 98 -0.24 -17.66 -2.63
N CYS A 99 0.56 -16.73 -3.18
CA CYS A 99 1.36 -16.93 -4.38
C CYS A 99 2.84 -16.98 -3.99
N GLU A 100 3.53 -18.04 -4.39
CA GLU A 100 4.97 -18.18 -4.13
C GLU A 100 5.76 -17.04 -4.79
N PRO A 101 6.82 -16.54 -4.15
CA PRO A 101 7.70 -15.55 -4.73
C PRO A 101 8.70 -16.16 -5.72
N LYS A 102 9.24 -15.31 -6.60
CA LYS A 102 10.38 -15.67 -7.44
C LYS A 102 11.64 -15.82 -6.58
N PRO A 103 12.38 -16.94 -6.65
CA PRO A 103 13.54 -17.18 -5.77
C PRO A 103 14.67 -16.15 -5.89
N ASN A 104 14.79 -15.51 -7.05
CA ASN A 104 15.88 -14.57 -7.35
C ASN A 104 15.55 -13.12 -6.98
N THR A 105 14.28 -12.75 -6.87
CA THR A 105 13.85 -11.38 -6.56
C THR A 105 13.14 -11.26 -5.22
N LEU A 106 12.52 -12.35 -4.76
CA LEU A 106 11.63 -12.43 -3.61
C LEU A 106 10.30 -11.68 -3.80
N GLU A 107 10.06 -11.12 -4.99
CA GLU A 107 8.79 -10.53 -5.37
C GLU A 107 7.79 -11.62 -5.78
N ILE A 108 6.50 -11.31 -5.73
CA ILE A 108 5.43 -12.22 -6.17
C ILE A 108 5.72 -12.79 -7.56
N ASP A 109 5.57 -14.10 -7.73
CA ASP A 109 5.81 -14.75 -9.02
C ASP A 109 4.64 -14.53 -9.98
N ASP A 110 4.79 -13.57 -10.88
CA ASP A 110 3.77 -13.20 -11.87
C ASP A 110 3.45 -14.32 -12.89
N ASP A 111 4.31 -15.34 -13.02
CA ASP A 111 4.02 -16.52 -13.83
C ASP A 111 3.01 -17.45 -13.16
N ARG A 112 2.84 -17.35 -11.85
CA ARG A 112 1.93 -18.20 -11.07
C ARG A 112 0.57 -17.55 -10.79
N ILE A 113 0.47 -16.23 -10.84
CA ILE A 113 -0.73 -15.47 -10.44
C ILE A 113 -1.95 -15.94 -11.23
N GLU A 114 -1.85 -16.04 -12.56
CA GLU A 114 -3.01 -16.36 -13.39
C GLU A 114 -3.61 -17.74 -13.08
N GLY A 115 -2.76 -18.72 -12.73
CA GLY A 115 -3.20 -20.05 -12.31
C GLY A 115 -3.93 -20.09 -10.95
N LEU A 116 -3.86 -19.03 -10.16
CA LEU A 116 -4.54 -18.88 -8.87
C LEU A 116 -5.87 -18.13 -8.97
N VAL A 117 -6.17 -17.54 -10.13
CA VAL A 117 -7.40 -16.76 -10.33
C VAL A 117 -8.61 -17.70 -10.37
N THR A 118 -9.59 -17.41 -9.53
CA THR A 118 -10.90 -18.09 -9.50
C THR A 118 -12.03 -17.09 -9.74
N SER A 119 -13.27 -17.57 -9.78
CA SER A 119 -14.47 -16.70 -9.86
C SER A 119 -14.66 -15.81 -8.61
N LYS A 120 -13.99 -16.14 -7.49
CA LYS A 120 -14.02 -15.38 -6.25
C LYS A 120 -12.90 -14.36 -6.15
N THR A 121 -11.85 -14.45 -6.97
CA THR A 121 -10.74 -13.52 -6.93
C THR A 121 -11.21 -12.11 -7.31
N LYS A 122 -10.91 -11.13 -6.49
CA LYS A 122 -11.28 -9.72 -6.69
C LYS A 122 -10.11 -8.77 -6.71
N ALA A 123 -8.97 -9.17 -6.14
CA ALA A 123 -7.78 -8.33 -6.12
C ALA A 123 -6.48 -9.15 -6.17
N ILE A 124 -5.43 -8.45 -6.55
CA ILE A 124 -4.05 -8.85 -6.33
C ILE A 124 -3.45 -7.79 -5.41
N ALA A 125 -2.89 -8.21 -4.27
CA ALA A 125 -2.09 -7.36 -3.40
C ALA A 125 -0.62 -7.66 -3.66
N ILE A 126 0.12 -6.69 -4.21
CA ILE A 126 1.56 -6.80 -4.39
C ILE A 126 2.28 -6.10 -3.27
N VAL A 127 3.46 -6.59 -2.90
CA VAL A 127 4.31 -5.98 -1.87
C VAL A 127 5.64 -5.63 -2.50
N HIS A 128 6.01 -4.37 -2.45
CA HIS A 128 7.29 -3.87 -2.96
C HIS A 128 8.39 -4.10 -1.93
N LEU A 129 8.75 -5.37 -1.76
CA LEU A 129 9.61 -5.85 -0.67
C LEU A 129 11.03 -5.30 -0.81
N TYR A 130 11.59 -4.81 0.29
CA TYR A 130 12.95 -4.25 0.35
C TYR A 130 13.22 -3.12 -0.65
N GLY A 131 12.18 -2.36 -1.03
CA GLY A 131 12.32 -1.26 -1.99
C GLY A 131 12.47 -1.72 -3.44
N ARG A 132 12.08 -2.95 -3.75
CA ARG A 132 12.02 -3.46 -5.13
C ARG A 132 10.61 -3.31 -5.70
N ILE A 133 10.54 -3.10 -7.01
CA ILE A 133 9.25 -3.00 -7.70
C ILE A 133 8.71 -4.41 -7.97
N ALA A 134 7.60 -4.75 -7.32
CA ALA A 134 6.91 -6.03 -7.54
C ALA A 134 5.99 -6.01 -8.78
N TYR A 135 5.57 -4.83 -9.20
CA TYR A 135 4.72 -4.69 -10.39
C TYR A 135 5.45 -5.09 -11.67
N THR A 136 4.74 -5.81 -12.51
CA THR A 136 5.12 -6.10 -13.90
C THR A 136 3.92 -5.83 -14.82
N ASP A 137 4.16 -5.57 -16.10
CA ASP A 137 3.08 -5.39 -17.08
C ASP A 137 2.16 -6.61 -17.14
N LYS A 138 2.70 -7.81 -16.92
CA LYS A 138 1.92 -9.04 -16.82
C LYS A 138 0.90 -9.03 -15.70
N ILE A 139 1.26 -8.50 -14.53
CA ILE A 139 0.30 -8.33 -13.41
C ILE A 139 -0.81 -7.35 -13.82
N GLY A 140 -0.44 -6.24 -14.45
CA GLY A 140 -1.39 -5.27 -14.97
C GLY A 140 -2.35 -5.89 -16.01
N ASP A 141 -1.85 -6.73 -16.88
CA ASP A 141 -2.67 -7.40 -17.90
C ASP A 141 -3.60 -8.45 -17.29
N ILE A 142 -3.14 -9.19 -16.27
CA ILE A 142 -4.00 -10.11 -15.49
C ILE A 142 -5.13 -9.33 -14.81
N CYS A 143 -4.80 -8.21 -14.15
CA CYS A 143 -5.82 -7.36 -13.51
C CYS A 143 -6.87 -6.88 -14.52
N LYS A 144 -6.47 -6.41 -15.69
CA LYS A 144 -7.39 -6.00 -16.77
C LYS A 144 -8.22 -7.16 -17.28
N LYS A 145 -7.59 -8.30 -17.58
CA LYS A 145 -8.25 -9.50 -18.13
C LYS A 145 -9.37 -10.01 -17.23
N TYR A 146 -9.13 -10.04 -15.92
CA TYR A 146 -10.06 -10.60 -14.93
C TYR A 146 -10.82 -9.54 -14.14
N ASN A 147 -10.66 -8.26 -14.48
CA ASN A 147 -11.27 -7.12 -13.78
C ASN A 147 -10.96 -7.14 -12.27
N LEU A 148 -9.68 -7.35 -11.92
CA LEU A 148 -9.21 -7.39 -10.55
C LEU A 148 -8.68 -6.02 -10.13
N LYS A 149 -8.80 -5.71 -8.83
CA LYS A 149 -8.14 -4.56 -8.22
C LYS A 149 -6.68 -4.86 -7.95
N LEU A 150 -5.81 -3.89 -8.21
CA LEU A 150 -4.40 -3.96 -7.87
C LEU A 150 -4.16 -3.10 -6.63
N ILE A 151 -3.75 -3.73 -5.53
CA ILE A 151 -3.42 -3.07 -4.27
C ILE A 151 -1.90 -3.14 -4.07
N GLU A 152 -1.30 -2.01 -3.71
CA GLU A 152 0.13 -1.94 -3.42
C GLU A 152 0.37 -1.83 -1.91
N ASP A 153 1.20 -2.73 -1.37
CA ASP A 153 1.83 -2.54 -0.06
C ASP A 153 3.19 -1.88 -0.28
N CYS A 154 3.25 -0.60 0.06
CA CYS A 154 4.40 0.26 -0.13
C CYS A 154 5.17 0.53 1.17
N ALA A 155 4.98 -0.28 2.21
CA ALA A 155 5.62 -0.07 3.51
C ALA A 155 7.15 0.06 3.44
N GLN A 156 7.80 -0.54 2.43
CA GLN A 156 9.25 -0.55 2.28
C GLN A 156 9.75 0.12 0.98
N SER A 157 8.90 0.88 0.27
CA SER A 157 9.23 1.31 -1.10
C SER A 157 8.97 2.79 -1.39
N HIS A 158 9.04 3.65 -0.36
CA HIS A 158 8.83 5.08 -0.55
C HIS A 158 9.74 5.67 -1.64
N GLY A 159 9.13 6.30 -2.65
CA GLY A 159 9.84 6.96 -3.74
C GLY A 159 10.50 6.04 -4.77
N CYS A 160 10.31 4.73 -4.67
CA CYS A 160 10.75 3.81 -5.73
C CYS A 160 9.98 4.08 -7.02
N ARG A 161 10.67 3.94 -8.16
CA ARG A 161 10.09 4.25 -9.47
C ARG A 161 10.10 3.04 -10.38
N HIS A 162 8.97 2.78 -11.01
CA HIS A 162 8.87 1.85 -12.11
C HIS A 162 9.54 2.41 -13.37
N THR A 163 9.86 1.55 -14.32
CA THR A 163 10.56 1.93 -15.56
C THR A 163 9.80 2.93 -16.43
N ASP A 164 8.49 3.01 -16.30
CA ASP A 164 7.62 4.00 -16.95
C ASP A 164 7.53 5.35 -16.21
N GLY A 165 8.25 5.48 -15.10
CA GLY A 165 8.34 6.70 -14.30
C GLY A 165 7.33 6.79 -13.15
N ARG A 166 6.30 5.91 -13.08
CA ARG A 166 5.36 5.90 -11.94
C ARG A 166 6.06 5.55 -10.64
N VAL A 167 5.65 6.22 -9.58
CA VAL A 167 6.16 5.96 -8.22
C VAL A 167 5.33 4.85 -7.58
N THR A 168 5.94 4.00 -6.75
CA THR A 168 5.21 3.04 -5.92
C THR A 168 4.14 3.74 -5.09
N GLY A 169 2.94 3.21 -5.11
CA GLY A 169 1.74 3.84 -4.57
C GLY A 169 0.87 4.55 -5.60
N SER A 170 1.36 4.74 -6.85
CA SER A 170 0.58 5.28 -7.96
C SER A 170 0.41 4.31 -9.14
N ILE A 171 0.80 3.06 -8.95
CA ILE A 171 0.78 2.04 -10.02
C ILE A 171 -0.57 1.31 -10.03
N GLY A 172 -1.07 0.94 -8.85
CA GLY A 172 -2.31 0.22 -8.67
C GLY A 172 -3.55 1.11 -8.47
N ASP A 173 -4.64 0.49 -8.03
CA ASP A 173 -5.91 1.18 -7.73
C ASP A 173 -5.86 1.88 -6.36
N ALA A 174 -5.11 1.33 -5.40
CA ALA A 174 -4.91 1.88 -4.07
C ALA A 174 -3.60 1.37 -3.47
N ALA A 175 -3.03 2.12 -2.53
CA ALA A 175 -1.77 1.77 -1.90
C ALA A 175 -1.76 2.10 -0.40
N GLY A 176 -1.19 1.19 0.40
CA GLY A 176 -0.88 1.40 1.80
C GLY A 176 0.61 1.75 1.99
N HIS A 177 0.88 2.83 2.71
CA HIS A 177 2.24 3.25 3.08
C HIS A 177 2.44 3.15 4.59
N SER A 178 3.66 2.92 5.03
CA SER A 178 4.03 2.89 6.44
C SER A 178 5.22 3.80 6.69
N PHE A 179 5.15 4.59 7.74
CA PHE A 179 6.24 5.46 8.18
C PHE A 179 6.83 4.96 9.50
N TYR A 180 6.78 3.62 9.72
CA TYR A 180 7.39 3.02 10.89
C TYR A 180 8.88 3.38 10.95
N PRO A 181 9.35 3.85 12.10
CA PRO A 181 10.76 4.15 12.26
C PRO A 181 11.58 2.86 12.23
N GLY A 182 12.26 2.61 11.12
CA GLY A 182 13.17 1.50 10.91
C GLY A 182 14.64 1.89 11.03
#